data_6905a8b9705cc767a809cf045d1038ab
#
_entry.id   6905a8b9705cc767a809cf045d1038ab
#
_cell.length_a   1.000
_cell.length_b   1.000
_cell.length_c   1.000
_cell.angle_alpha   90.00
_cell.angle_beta   90.00
_cell.angle_gamma   90.00
#
_symmetry.space_group_name_H-M   'P 1'
#
loop_
_entity.id
_entity.type
_entity.pdbx_description
1 polymer ?
#
loop_
_entity_poly.entity_id
_entity_poly.type
_entity_poly.pdbx_seq_one_letter_code
_entity_poly.pdbx_strand_id
1 'polypeptide(L)'
;MIKTIIDKLLGKEPAARARKSRFGKREEVPASVHGIDPQLVDQRAVDVVRTLKDAGHEAYIVGGAVRDLLLGLRPKDFDVATDATPEQVKHLFRRAFIIGKRFRIVHVVYGRGREHEVIEVSTFRAFMDNSQAEQVSGNERTSKLALASMKHAVDASGRVLRDNVWGPQDQDA
;
A
#
# COMPACT_ATOMS: atom_id res chain seq x y z
N MET A 1 -37.05 -10.13 23.11
CA MET A 1 -36.84 -8.69 23.33
C MET A 1 -35.98 -8.35 24.55
N ILE A 2 -36.00 -9.10 25.65
CA ILE A 2 -35.26 -8.79 26.89
C ILE A 2 -33.75 -8.97 26.76
N LYS A 3 -33.28 -9.95 25.98
CA LYS A 3 -31.84 -10.22 25.76
C LYS A 3 -31.08 -9.04 25.12
N THR A 4 -31.73 -8.34 24.18
CA THR A 4 -31.12 -7.19 23.45
C THR A 4 -30.92 -5.94 24.34
N ILE A 5 -31.71 -5.81 25.40
CA ILE A 5 -31.63 -4.69 26.35
C ILE A 5 -30.50 -4.95 27.37
N ILE A 6 -30.32 -6.19 27.79
CA ILE A 6 -29.27 -6.60 28.74
C ILE A 6 -27.86 -6.50 28.10
N ASP A 7 -27.72 -6.89 26.82
CA ASP A 7 -26.43 -6.77 26.10
C ASP A 7 -26.02 -5.32 25.90
N LYS A 8 -26.97 -4.39 25.77
CA LYS A 8 -26.72 -2.95 25.69
C LYS A 8 -26.30 -2.31 27.02
N LEU A 9 -26.79 -2.85 28.14
CA LEU A 9 -26.45 -2.39 29.50
C LEU A 9 -25.10 -2.91 30.00
N LEU A 10 -24.62 -4.04 29.46
CA LEU A 10 -23.35 -4.67 29.83
C LEU A 10 -22.18 -4.21 28.96
N GLY A 11 -22.33 -3.19 28.10
CA GLY A 11 -21.23 -2.64 27.29
C GLY A 11 -20.60 -3.64 26.32
N LYS A 12 -21.29 -4.74 26.00
CA LYS A 12 -20.87 -5.63 24.92
C LYS A 12 -21.18 -4.93 23.61
N GLU A 13 -20.16 -4.32 23.02
CA GLU A 13 -20.21 -3.89 21.63
C GLU A 13 -20.67 -5.07 20.77
N PRO A 14 -21.65 -4.86 19.87
CA PRO A 14 -22.01 -5.90 18.91
C PRO A 14 -20.75 -6.23 18.12
N ALA A 15 -20.33 -7.50 18.17
CA ALA A 15 -19.23 -8.00 17.40
C ALA A 15 -19.32 -7.41 15.99
N ALA A 16 -18.31 -6.63 15.59
CA ALA A 16 -18.28 -5.96 14.32
C ALA A 16 -18.62 -7.01 13.25
N ARG A 17 -19.75 -6.84 12.58
CA ARG A 17 -20.12 -7.69 11.45
C ARG A 17 -18.92 -7.63 10.51
N ALA A 18 -18.25 -8.78 10.38
CA ALA A 18 -17.16 -8.92 9.41
C ALA A 18 -17.69 -8.39 8.08
N ARG A 19 -17.21 -7.22 7.65
CA ARG A 19 -17.53 -6.65 6.35
C ARG A 19 -17.12 -7.71 5.33
N LYS A 20 -18.05 -8.23 4.56
CA LYS A 20 -17.75 -9.11 3.45
C LYS A 20 -16.74 -8.35 2.58
N SER A 21 -15.57 -8.94 2.37
CA SER A 21 -14.55 -8.39 1.48
C SER A 21 -15.20 -8.04 0.14
N ARG A 22 -15.02 -6.80 -0.30
CA ARG A 22 -15.54 -6.30 -1.60
C ARG A 22 -14.84 -6.97 -2.77
N PHE A 23 -13.67 -7.54 -2.55
CA PHE A 23 -12.73 -8.07 -3.53
C PHE A 23 -12.58 -9.60 -3.47
N GLY A 24 -13.61 -10.32 -3.13
CA GLY A 24 -13.55 -11.77 -3.10
C GLY A 24 -12.76 -12.33 -1.90
N LYS A 25 -12.52 -13.63 -1.94
CA LYS A 25 -11.77 -14.33 -0.89
C LYS A 25 -10.32 -14.48 -1.37
N ARG A 26 -9.35 -14.14 -0.48
CA ARG A 26 -7.93 -14.42 -0.74
C ARG A 26 -7.75 -15.90 -1.06
N GLU A 27 -7.06 -16.18 -2.15
CA GLU A 27 -6.68 -17.52 -2.57
C GLU A 27 -5.15 -17.61 -2.67
N GLU A 28 -4.59 -18.65 -2.08
CA GLU A 28 -3.16 -18.92 -2.17
C GLU A 28 -2.92 -19.99 -3.23
N VAL A 29 -2.21 -19.61 -4.30
CA VAL A 29 -1.84 -20.51 -5.40
C VAL A 29 -0.43 -21.05 -5.12
N PRO A 30 -0.25 -22.36 -4.95
CA PRO A 30 1.07 -22.93 -4.66
C PRO A 30 2.01 -22.85 -5.87
N ALA A 31 3.32 -22.82 -5.61
CA ALA A 31 4.36 -22.71 -6.64
C ALA A 31 4.26 -23.80 -7.72
N SER A 32 3.84 -25.01 -7.36
CA SER A 32 3.60 -26.10 -8.30
C SER A 32 2.48 -25.85 -9.31
N VAL A 33 1.59 -24.91 -9.00
CA VAL A 33 0.45 -24.53 -9.87
C VAL A 33 0.76 -23.29 -10.68
N HIS A 34 1.30 -22.22 -10.04
CA HIS A 34 1.62 -20.98 -10.75
C HIS A 34 2.87 -21.08 -11.63
N GLY A 35 3.81 -22.00 -11.35
CA GLY A 35 4.94 -22.31 -12.20
C GLY A 35 5.96 -21.19 -12.42
N ILE A 36 5.96 -20.15 -11.59
CA ILE A 36 6.94 -19.05 -11.70
C ILE A 36 8.35 -19.58 -11.47
N ASP A 37 9.26 -19.30 -12.42
CA ASP A 37 10.68 -19.61 -12.27
C ASP A 37 11.36 -18.59 -11.34
N PRO A 38 11.89 -19.00 -10.19
CA PRO A 38 12.58 -18.11 -9.25
C PRO A 38 13.79 -17.39 -9.86
N GLN A 39 14.41 -17.94 -10.92
CA GLN A 39 15.58 -17.34 -11.58
C GLN A 39 15.22 -16.08 -12.38
N LEU A 40 13.95 -15.89 -12.69
CA LEU A 40 13.47 -14.68 -13.36
C LEU A 40 13.21 -13.53 -12.37
N VAL A 41 13.14 -13.82 -11.07
CA VAL A 41 12.89 -12.81 -10.03
C VAL A 41 14.19 -12.09 -9.72
N ASP A 42 14.13 -10.75 -9.71
CA ASP A 42 15.28 -9.92 -9.35
C ASP A 42 15.64 -10.08 -7.86
N GLN A 43 16.90 -10.43 -7.58
CA GLN A 43 17.39 -10.63 -6.22
C GLN A 43 17.20 -9.39 -5.35
N ARG A 44 17.28 -8.19 -5.93
CA ARG A 44 17.08 -6.92 -5.23
C ARG A 44 15.64 -6.77 -4.73
N ALA A 45 14.67 -7.18 -5.54
CA ALA A 45 13.25 -7.20 -5.11
C ALA A 45 13.04 -8.22 -3.99
N VAL A 46 13.66 -9.39 -4.06
CA VAL A 46 13.64 -10.39 -2.99
C VAL A 46 14.25 -9.84 -1.70
N ASP A 47 15.36 -9.12 -1.80
CA ASP A 47 16.06 -8.53 -0.64
C ASP A 47 15.22 -7.42 0.00
N VAL A 48 14.50 -6.61 -0.79
CA VAL A 48 13.55 -5.61 -0.29
C VAL A 48 12.42 -6.29 0.49
N VAL A 49 11.79 -7.30 -0.09
CA VAL A 49 10.70 -8.05 0.55
C VAL A 49 11.19 -8.71 1.85
N ARG A 50 12.37 -9.32 1.83
CA ARG A 50 12.96 -9.96 3.02
C ARG A 50 13.21 -8.94 4.12
N THR A 51 13.86 -7.82 3.80
CA THR A 51 14.18 -6.77 4.79
C THR A 51 12.91 -6.24 5.47
N LEU A 52 11.84 -6.01 4.70
CA LEU A 52 10.55 -5.58 5.23
C LEU A 52 9.93 -6.65 6.16
N LYS A 53 9.95 -7.91 5.74
CA LYS A 53 9.43 -9.03 6.54
C LYS A 53 10.22 -9.25 7.82
N ASP A 54 11.54 -9.14 7.77
CA ASP A 54 12.42 -9.27 8.94
C ASP A 54 12.19 -8.13 9.95
N ALA A 55 11.73 -6.97 9.47
CA ALA A 55 11.31 -5.84 10.31
C ALA A 55 9.87 -5.98 10.85
N GLY A 56 9.18 -7.08 10.56
CA GLY A 56 7.82 -7.37 11.06
C GLY A 56 6.71 -6.83 10.17
N HIS A 57 7.00 -6.42 8.94
CA HIS A 57 6.02 -5.91 7.98
C HIS A 57 5.57 -6.98 6.98
N GLU A 58 4.34 -6.84 6.49
CA GLU A 58 3.92 -7.56 5.29
C GLU A 58 4.59 -6.95 4.06
N ALA A 59 5.04 -7.78 3.12
CA ALA A 59 5.62 -7.32 1.88
C ALA A 59 5.47 -8.36 0.76
N TYR A 60 5.13 -7.87 -0.44
CA TYR A 60 4.84 -8.70 -1.61
C TYR A 60 5.37 -8.03 -2.88
N ILE A 61 5.90 -8.83 -3.83
CA ILE A 61 6.09 -8.39 -5.21
C ILE A 61 4.71 -8.33 -5.86
N VAL A 62 4.42 -7.23 -6.56
CA VAL A 62 3.09 -6.95 -7.13
C VAL A 62 3.17 -6.41 -8.56
N GLY A 63 2.03 -6.12 -9.15
CA GLY A 63 1.93 -5.37 -10.39
C GLY A 63 2.36 -6.14 -11.64
N GLY A 64 2.98 -5.42 -12.57
CA GLY A 64 3.40 -5.93 -13.87
C GLY A 64 4.40 -7.07 -13.80
N ALA A 65 5.26 -7.07 -12.79
CA ALA A 65 6.24 -8.12 -12.58
C ALA A 65 5.58 -9.49 -12.38
N VAL A 66 4.51 -9.58 -11.61
CA VAL A 66 3.80 -10.84 -11.36
C VAL A 66 3.19 -11.38 -12.66
N ARG A 67 2.57 -10.50 -13.46
CA ARG A 67 2.03 -10.87 -14.78
C ARG A 67 3.11 -11.45 -15.68
N ASP A 68 4.25 -10.78 -15.79
CA ASP A 68 5.34 -11.18 -16.68
C ASP A 68 5.96 -12.50 -16.21
N LEU A 69 6.15 -12.68 -14.91
CA LEU A 69 6.64 -13.92 -14.32
C LEU A 69 5.68 -15.10 -14.60
N LEU A 70 4.36 -14.89 -14.51
CA LEU A 70 3.37 -15.93 -14.83
C LEU A 70 3.39 -16.31 -16.31
N LEU A 71 3.83 -15.40 -17.19
CA LEU A 71 4.03 -15.64 -18.62
C LEU A 71 5.42 -16.23 -18.93
N GLY A 72 6.26 -16.50 -17.94
CA GLY A 72 7.64 -16.98 -18.11
C GLY A 72 8.58 -15.93 -18.67
N LEU A 73 8.24 -14.64 -18.59
CA LEU A 73 9.04 -13.53 -19.04
C LEU A 73 9.84 -12.93 -17.88
N ARG A 74 11.01 -12.37 -18.18
CA ARG A 74 11.80 -11.59 -17.21
C ARG A 74 11.24 -10.18 -17.13
N PRO A 75 10.70 -9.76 -15.96
CA PRO A 75 10.24 -8.39 -15.77
C PRO A 75 11.39 -7.38 -15.90
N LYS A 76 11.08 -6.18 -16.39
CA LYS A 76 12.02 -5.06 -16.41
C LYS A 76 12.08 -4.35 -15.07
N ASP A 77 10.91 -4.14 -14.49
CA ASP A 77 10.73 -3.37 -13.25
C ASP A 77 10.02 -4.24 -12.22
N PHE A 78 10.34 -4.05 -10.95
CA PHE A 78 9.73 -4.75 -9.84
C PHE A 78 9.15 -3.75 -8.85
N ASP A 79 7.86 -3.94 -8.56
CA ASP A 79 7.11 -3.20 -7.57
C ASP A 79 6.90 -4.06 -6.32
N VAL A 80 7.03 -3.47 -5.15
CA VAL A 80 6.77 -4.09 -3.86
C VAL A 80 5.66 -3.33 -3.15
N ALA A 81 4.67 -4.04 -2.63
CA ALA A 81 3.64 -3.48 -1.76
C ALA A 81 3.83 -3.98 -0.32
N THR A 82 3.60 -3.09 0.65
CA THR A 82 3.82 -3.36 2.09
C THR A 82 2.84 -2.60 2.96
N ASP A 83 2.63 -3.06 4.21
CA ASP A 83 1.93 -2.33 5.26
C ASP A 83 2.81 -1.29 5.97
N ALA A 84 4.13 -1.32 5.74
CA ALA A 84 5.05 -0.32 6.26
C ALA A 84 4.76 1.06 5.67
N THR A 85 4.74 2.11 6.49
CA THR A 85 4.63 3.49 6.00
C THR A 85 5.86 3.92 5.21
N PRO A 86 5.78 4.92 4.33
CA PRO A 86 6.94 5.39 3.56
C PRO A 86 8.13 5.80 4.45
N GLU A 87 7.86 6.34 5.64
CA GLU A 87 8.89 6.70 6.60
C GLU A 87 9.59 5.47 7.19
N GLN A 88 8.83 4.42 7.52
CA GLN A 88 9.37 3.15 8.01
C GLN A 88 10.23 2.48 6.93
N VAL A 89 9.71 2.40 5.69
CA VAL A 89 10.50 1.89 4.55
C VAL A 89 11.81 2.67 4.40
N LYS A 90 11.74 4.01 4.40
CA LYS A 90 12.94 4.85 4.28
C LYS A 90 13.95 4.60 5.40
N HIS A 91 13.49 4.27 6.60
CA HIS A 91 14.37 4.00 7.74
C HIS A 91 15.12 2.66 7.60
N LEU A 92 14.50 1.66 6.97
CA LEU A 92 15.06 0.33 6.80
C LEU A 92 16.15 0.26 5.72
N PHE A 93 16.11 1.17 4.73
CA PHE A 93 17.02 1.12 3.60
C PHE A 93 17.94 2.34 3.55
N ARG A 94 19.25 2.11 3.45
CA ARG A 94 20.26 3.18 3.42
C ARG A 94 20.08 4.15 2.25
N ARG A 95 19.59 3.67 1.10
CA ARG A 95 19.38 4.46 -0.12
C ARG A 95 17.93 4.43 -0.55
N ALA A 96 17.06 4.94 0.32
CA ALA A 96 15.63 5.05 0.07
C ALA A 96 15.21 6.52 0.01
N PHE A 97 14.38 6.84 -0.97
CA PHE A 97 13.89 8.20 -1.24
C PHE A 97 12.38 8.19 -1.33
N ILE A 98 11.71 9.00 -0.52
CA ILE A 98 10.26 9.16 -0.60
C ILE A 98 9.96 10.10 -1.79
N ILE A 99 9.20 9.59 -2.75
CA ILE A 99 8.83 10.28 -3.98
C ILE A 99 7.33 10.56 -3.96
N GLY A 100 6.94 11.66 -4.59
CA GLY A 100 5.55 12.07 -4.72
C GLY A 100 5.05 12.89 -3.54
N LYS A 101 4.09 13.77 -3.84
CA LYS A 101 3.41 14.64 -2.86
C LYS A 101 1.99 14.18 -2.61
N ARG A 102 1.29 13.80 -3.69
CA ARG A 102 -0.10 13.36 -3.67
C ARG A 102 -0.22 11.90 -3.27
N PHE A 103 0.61 11.08 -3.89
CA PHE A 103 0.75 9.65 -3.62
C PHE A 103 2.22 9.40 -3.31
N ARG A 104 2.50 8.97 -2.10
CA ARG A 104 3.86 8.79 -1.63
C ARG A 104 4.28 7.34 -1.82
N ILE A 105 5.36 7.15 -2.53
CA ILE A 105 6.03 5.87 -2.74
C ILE A 105 7.49 5.99 -2.32
N VAL A 106 8.18 4.89 -2.14
CA VAL A 106 9.60 4.87 -1.80
C VAL A 106 10.39 4.18 -2.89
N HIS A 107 11.39 4.88 -3.42
CA HIS A 107 12.37 4.30 -4.31
C HIS A 107 13.55 3.76 -3.50
N VAL A 108 13.75 2.46 -3.51
CA VAL A 108 14.94 1.81 -2.97
C VAL A 108 15.95 1.63 -4.10
N VAL A 109 17.08 2.32 -4.01
CA VAL A 109 18.04 2.46 -5.11
C VAL A 109 19.25 1.56 -4.90
N TYR A 110 19.56 0.72 -5.88
CA TYR A 110 20.74 -0.14 -5.95
C TYR A 110 21.73 0.35 -7.01
N GLY A 111 23.01 0.03 -6.85
CA GLY A 111 24.04 0.48 -7.79
C GLY A 111 24.49 1.92 -7.56
N ARG A 112 25.33 2.45 -8.44
CA ARG A 112 25.87 3.82 -8.40
C ARG A 112 25.90 4.45 -9.79
N GLY A 113 25.79 5.79 -9.86
CA GLY A 113 25.91 6.53 -11.10
C GLY A 113 24.80 6.28 -12.10
N ARG A 114 25.13 6.10 -13.36
CA ARG A 114 24.16 5.90 -14.45
C ARG A 114 23.54 4.50 -14.46
N GLU A 115 24.21 3.52 -13.86
CA GLU A 115 23.74 2.14 -13.74
C GLU A 115 23.13 1.91 -12.37
N HIS A 116 22.05 2.62 -12.08
CA HIS A 116 21.28 2.39 -10.87
C HIS A 116 19.96 1.73 -11.21
N GLU A 117 19.58 0.79 -10.39
CA GLU A 117 18.31 0.11 -10.45
C GLU A 117 17.42 0.57 -9.28
N VAL A 118 16.14 0.63 -9.49
CA VAL A 118 15.16 1.10 -8.51
C VAL A 118 14.15 0.01 -8.28
N ILE A 119 13.92 -0.31 -7.02
CA ILE A 119 12.73 -1.08 -6.60
C ILE A 119 11.75 -0.06 -6.01
N GLU A 120 10.58 0.02 -6.62
CA GLU A 120 9.51 0.87 -6.14
C GLU A 120 8.74 0.18 -5.01
N VAL A 121 8.59 0.87 -3.88
CA VAL A 121 7.86 0.34 -2.72
C VAL A 121 6.68 1.24 -2.43
N SER A 122 5.49 0.67 -2.55
CA SER A 122 4.21 1.32 -2.23
C SER A 122 3.64 0.79 -0.91
N THR A 123 3.01 1.67 -0.15
CA THR A 123 2.30 1.27 1.08
C THR A 123 0.84 0.98 0.75
N PHE A 124 0.29 -0.10 1.32
CA PHE A 124 -1.13 -0.39 1.23
C PHE A 124 -1.97 0.79 1.70
N ARG A 125 -3.04 1.10 1.00
CA ARG A 125 -3.92 2.22 1.31
C ARG A 125 -5.14 1.75 2.07
N ALA A 126 -5.55 2.52 3.07
CA ALA A 126 -6.84 2.31 3.66
C ALA A 126 -7.94 2.72 2.68
N PHE A 127 -8.97 1.90 2.58
CA PHE A 127 -10.18 2.31 1.88
C PHE A 127 -10.83 3.47 2.65
N MET A 128 -10.81 4.67 2.05
CA MET A 128 -11.49 5.83 2.58
C MET A 128 -12.73 6.12 1.74
N ASP A 129 -13.87 6.21 2.39
CA ASP A 129 -15.05 6.78 1.77
C ASP A 129 -14.81 8.28 1.58
N ASN A 130 -15.11 8.81 0.38
CA ASN A 130 -14.97 10.24 0.08
C ASN A 130 -15.76 11.14 1.04
N SER A 131 -16.73 10.60 1.79
CA SER A 131 -17.44 11.31 2.85
C SER A 131 -16.57 11.71 4.04
N GLN A 132 -15.40 11.06 4.23
CA GLN A 132 -14.43 11.35 5.28
C GLN A 132 -13.26 12.21 4.80
N ALA A 133 -13.23 12.57 3.52
CA ALA A 133 -12.20 13.42 2.95
C ALA A 133 -12.41 14.88 3.36
N GLU A 134 -11.33 15.56 3.73
CA GLU A 134 -11.36 17.00 3.94
C GLU A 134 -11.60 17.68 2.59
N GLN A 135 -12.77 18.34 2.43
CA GLN A 135 -13.06 19.13 1.25
C GLN A 135 -12.24 20.43 1.28
N VAL A 136 -11.38 20.56 0.29
CA VAL A 136 -10.62 21.79 0.06
C VAL A 136 -11.38 22.62 -0.97
N SER A 137 -11.88 23.78 -0.58
CA SER A 137 -12.50 24.72 -1.52
C SER A 137 -11.48 25.13 -2.57
N GLY A 138 -11.80 24.87 -3.85
CA GLY A 138 -10.93 24.99 -5.01
C GLY A 138 -10.48 26.39 -5.39
N ASN A 139 -10.31 27.31 -4.43
CA ASN A 139 -9.63 28.57 -4.66
C ASN A 139 -8.12 28.34 -4.63
N GLU A 140 -7.41 28.86 -5.63
CA GLU A 140 -5.95 28.80 -5.84
C GLU A 140 -5.07 29.18 -4.62
N ARG A 141 -5.69 29.53 -3.49
CA ARG A 141 -5.05 29.99 -2.25
C ARG A 141 -4.96 28.96 -1.14
N THR A 142 -5.41 27.70 -1.32
CA THR A 142 -5.07 26.69 -0.33
C THR A 142 -3.58 26.51 -0.35
N SER A 143 -2.90 27.03 0.69
CA SER A 143 -1.45 27.06 0.71
C SER A 143 -0.90 25.65 0.54
N LYS A 144 0.18 25.49 -0.22
CA LYS A 144 0.90 24.21 -0.35
C LYS A 144 1.23 23.61 1.02
N LEU A 145 1.33 24.46 2.05
CA LEU A 145 1.58 24.07 3.44
C LEU A 145 0.34 23.43 4.08
N ALA A 146 -0.85 23.99 3.88
CA ALA A 146 -2.10 23.44 4.41
C ALA A 146 -2.40 22.07 3.76
N LEU A 147 -2.23 21.96 2.44
CA LEU A 147 -2.40 20.68 1.74
C LEU A 147 -1.36 19.64 2.19
N ALA A 148 -0.17 20.07 2.60
CA ALA A 148 0.88 19.17 3.09
C ALA A 148 0.56 18.55 4.45
N SER A 149 -0.27 19.18 5.27
CA SER A 149 -0.70 18.66 6.58
C SER A 149 -1.88 17.68 6.51
N MET A 150 -2.65 17.69 5.41
CA MET A 150 -3.80 16.81 5.23
C MET A 150 -3.35 15.42 4.82
N LYS A 151 -3.98 14.37 5.37
CA LYS A 151 -3.72 12.99 4.97
C LYS A 151 -4.52 12.59 3.73
N HIS A 152 -5.78 13.01 3.67
CA HIS A 152 -6.69 12.78 2.55
C HIS A 152 -7.43 14.07 2.21
N ALA A 153 -7.41 14.48 0.95
CA ALA A 153 -8.07 15.70 0.51
C ALA A 153 -8.68 15.55 -0.88
N VAL A 154 -9.88 16.09 -1.06
CA VAL A 154 -10.57 16.15 -2.36
C VAL A 154 -10.94 17.61 -2.68
N ASP A 155 -11.04 17.94 -3.97
CA ASP A 155 -11.58 19.24 -4.39
C ASP A 155 -13.13 19.21 -4.45
N ALA A 156 -13.72 20.35 -4.75
CA ALA A 156 -15.17 20.49 -4.85
C ALA A 156 -15.82 19.60 -5.94
N SER A 157 -15.02 19.11 -6.89
CA SER A 157 -15.45 18.18 -7.94
C SER A 157 -15.30 16.71 -7.54
N GLY A 158 -14.80 16.44 -6.33
CA GLY A 158 -14.53 15.09 -5.84
C GLY A 158 -13.20 14.49 -6.33
N ARG A 159 -12.33 15.29 -7.00
CA ARG A 159 -11.02 14.81 -7.44
C ARG A 159 -10.07 14.74 -6.25
N VAL A 160 -9.46 13.59 -6.06
CA VAL A 160 -8.47 13.35 -4.99
C VAL A 160 -7.24 14.23 -5.21
N LEU A 161 -6.94 15.10 -4.26
CA LEU A 161 -5.76 15.98 -4.26
C LEU A 161 -4.61 15.37 -3.44
N ARG A 162 -4.93 14.58 -2.44
CA ARG A 162 -3.97 13.88 -1.59
C ARG A 162 -4.59 12.60 -1.02
N ASP A 163 -3.83 11.53 -1.03
CA ASP A 163 -4.21 10.25 -0.45
C ASP A 163 -2.95 9.60 0.13
N ASN A 164 -2.75 9.83 1.43
CA ASN A 164 -1.66 9.26 2.21
C ASN A 164 -2.22 8.61 3.48
N VAL A 165 -3.31 7.86 3.32
CA VAL A 165 -3.90 7.08 4.39
C VAL A 165 -3.56 5.62 4.13
N TRP A 166 -2.89 5.02 5.09
CA TRP A 166 -2.34 3.67 5.01
C TRP A 166 -3.24 2.68 5.74
N GLY A 167 -3.31 1.46 5.25
CA GLY A 167 -4.11 0.39 5.81
C GLY A 167 -3.47 -0.99 5.61
N PRO A 168 -4.09 -2.04 6.16
CA PRO A 168 -3.68 -3.41 5.92
C PRO A 168 -4.02 -3.87 4.49
N GLN A 169 -3.40 -4.97 4.06
CA GLN A 169 -3.55 -5.52 2.71
C GLN A 169 -5.01 -5.75 2.29
N ASP A 170 -5.86 -6.18 3.21
CA ASP A 170 -7.28 -6.47 2.94
C ASP A 170 -8.13 -5.23 2.67
N GLN A 171 -7.60 -4.04 2.89
CA GLN A 171 -8.22 -2.75 2.62
C GLN A 171 -7.65 -2.05 1.39
N ASP A 172 -6.51 -2.51 0.88
CA ASP A 172 -5.89 -1.96 -0.32
C ASP A 172 -6.71 -2.36 -1.57
N ALA A 173 -7.12 -1.38 -2.36
CA ALA A 173 -8.02 -1.55 -3.50
C ALA A 173 -7.45 -0.96 -4.79
#